data_71f2021a87ca91987e85c7c1be17f541
#
_entry.id   71f2021a87ca91987e85c7c1be17f541
#
_cell.length_a   1.000
_cell.length_b   1.000
_cell.length_c   1.000
_cell.angle_alpha   90.00
_cell.angle_beta   90.00
_cell.angle_gamma   90.00
#
_symmetry.space_group_name_H-M   'P 1'
#
loop_
_entity.id
_entity.type
_entity.pdbx_description
1 polymer ?
#
loop_
_entity_poly.entity_id
_entity_poly.type
_entity_poly.pdbx_seq_one_letter_code
_entity_poly.pdbx_strand_id
1 'polypeptide(L)'
;MLGPAPAGLWLVAQMMFSGSAWADAIVRLDPEPEWRNTDSITELVEVLDTWLDQNTAFQRPETSPTIEFISASYAVSVQGSSASSFVQTRGLFDPESSTIYLILPWDRKNSHDASVLLHELVHARQVAWHYYCPGAQEEAAYRLQDNWLRERGLHAKVNWIAVVLESGCNRRDFHPD
;
A
#
# COMPACT_ATOMS: atom_id res chain seq x y z
N MET A 1 -84.65 -32.21 32.45
CA MET A 1 -83.89 -32.38 31.20
C MET A 1 -82.68 -31.38 31.23
N LEU A 2 -81.58 -31.86 31.67
CA LEU A 2 -80.38 -31.06 31.82
C LEU A 2 -79.34 -31.54 30.77
N GLY A 3 -78.98 -30.70 29.86
CA GLY A 3 -78.03 -30.99 28.84
C GLY A 3 -76.55 -30.82 29.37
N PRO A 4 -75.59 -31.53 28.79
CA PRO A 4 -74.22 -31.50 29.29
C PRO A 4 -73.45 -30.27 28.82
N ALA A 5 -72.60 -29.77 29.71
CA ALA A 5 -71.71 -28.66 29.46
C ALA A 5 -70.53 -29.08 28.56
N PRO A 6 -69.97 -28.18 27.73
CA PRO A 6 -68.79 -28.50 26.89
C PRO A 6 -67.50 -28.43 27.70
N ALA A 7 -66.64 -29.41 27.47
CA ALA A 7 -65.31 -29.50 28.02
C ALA A 7 -64.41 -28.40 27.46
N GLY A 8 -63.86 -27.60 28.34
CA GLY A 8 -62.84 -26.58 27.97
C GLY A 8 -61.54 -27.22 27.61
N LEU A 9 -61.09 -26.98 26.39
CA LEU A 9 -59.77 -27.35 25.90
C LEU A 9 -58.73 -26.35 26.44
N TRP A 10 -57.93 -26.81 27.38
CA TRP A 10 -56.74 -26.02 27.80
C TRP A 10 -55.61 -26.21 26.80
N LEU A 11 -55.38 -25.19 25.97
CA LEU A 11 -54.20 -25.10 25.13
C LEU A 11 -53.00 -24.72 26.01
N VAL A 12 -52.15 -25.70 26.30
CA VAL A 12 -50.83 -25.45 26.88
C VAL A 12 -49.94 -24.94 25.78
N ALA A 13 -49.68 -23.65 25.77
CA ALA A 13 -48.70 -23.04 24.91
C ALA A 13 -47.30 -23.46 25.40
N GLN A 14 -46.71 -24.44 24.72
CA GLN A 14 -45.30 -24.77 24.86
C GLN A 14 -44.47 -23.61 24.23
N MET A 15 -43.94 -22.72 25.08
CA MET A 15 -42.88 -21.80 24.69
C MET A 15 -41.64 -22.64 24.41
N MET A 16 -41.39 -22.93 23.15
CA MET A 16 -40.10 -23.39 22.70
C MET A 16 -39.11 -22.23 22.90
N PHE A 17 -38.30 -22.30 23.94
CA PHE A 17 -37.08 -21.52 24.07
C PHE A 17 -36.16 -21.97 22.93
N SER A 18 -36.16 -21.22 21.83
CA SER A 18 -35.11 -21.27 20.83
C SER A 18 -33.84 -20.82 21.52
N GLY A 19 -33.05 -21.78 21.98
CA GLY A 19 -31.70 -21.53 22.40
C GLY A 19 -30.98 -20.84 21.23
N SER A 20 -30.71 -19.57 21.41
CA SER A 20 -29.77 -18.86 20.54
C SER A 20 -28.44 -19.60 20.62
N ALA A 21 -28.18 -20.40 19.61
CA ALA A 21 -26.82 -20.86 19.34
C ALA A 21 -25.99 -19.60 19.14
N TRP A 22 -25.32 -19.19 20.19
CA TRP A 22 -24.12 -18.38 20.06
C TRP A 22 -23.15 -19.30 19.34
N ALA A 23 -23.26 -19.35 18.01
CA ALA A 23 -22.21 -19.90 17.18
C ALA A 23 -20.96 -19.15 17.61
N ASP A 24 -20.02 -19.89 18.17
CA ASP A 24 -18.67 -19.40 18.39
C ASP A 24 -18.26 -18.70 17.11
N ALA A 25 -18.25 -17.38 17.13
CA ALA A 25 -17.59 -16.59 16.13
C ALA A 25 -16.11 -16.97 16.29
N ILE A 26 -15.70 -18.02 15.59
CA ILE A 26 -14.30 -18.29 15.35
C ILE A 26 -13.83 -17.02 14.68
N VAL A 27 -13.15 -16.16 15.47
CA VAL A 27 -12.37 -15.06 14.93
C VAL A 27 -11.36 -15.77 14.00
N ARG A 28 -11.73 -15.91 12.74
CA ARG A 28 -10.76 -16.22 11.70
C ARG A 28 -9.83 -15.03 11.72
N LEU A 29 -8.71 -15.21 12.38
CA LEU A 29 -7.56 -14.35 12.12
C LEU A 29 -7.34 -14.49 10.62
N ASP A 30 -7.60 -13.42 9.88
CA ASP A 30 -7.27 -13.39 8.46
C ASP A 30 -5.82 -13.84 8.35
N PRO A 31 -5.51 -14.77 7.45
CA PRO A 31 -4.13 -15.23 7.30
C PRO A 31 -3.24 -14.00 7.14
N GLU A 32 -2.10 -14.00 7.82
CA GLU A 32 -1.10 -12.94 7.65
C GLU A 32 -0.95 -12.63 6.17
N PRO A 33 -0.99 -11.36 5.77
CA PRO A 33 -0.89 -11.00 4.36
C PRO A 33 0.37 -11.62 3.74
N GLU A 34 0.25 -12.13 2.53
CA GLU A 34 1.31 -12.86 1.81
C GLU A 34 2.66 -12.12 1.85
N TRP A 35 2.65 -10.81 1.68
CA TRP A 35 3.85 -9.97 1.71
C TRP A 35 4.63 -10.04 3.05
N ARG A 36 3.94 -10.29 4.19
CA ARG A 36 4.59 -10.43 5.51
C ARG A 36 5.27 -11.77 5.71
N ASN A 37 4.81 -12.78 4.98
CA ASN A 37 5.31 -14.15 5.08
C ASN A 37 6.52 -14.41 4.17
N THR A 38 6.96 -13.39 3.42
CA THR A 38 8.14 -13.49 2.56
C THR A 38 9.41 -13.68 3.39
N ASP A 39 10.27 -14.59 2.95
CA ASP A 39 11.53 -14.92 3.63
C ASP A 39 12.71 -14.08 3.13
N SER A 40 12.56 -13.47 1.95
CA SER A 40 13.60 -12.67 1.31
C SER A 40 13.05 -11.36 0.73
N ILE A 41 13.97 -10.43 0.42
CA ILE A 41 13.62 -9.19 -0.30
C ILE A 41 13.13 -9.52 -1.72
N THR A 42 13.69 -10.52 -2.36
CA THR A 42 13.31 -10.96 -3.71
C THR A 42 11.87 -11.46 -3.75
N GLU A 43 11.45 -12.24 -2.77
CA GLU A 43 10.06 -12.69 -2.65
C GLU A 43 9.11 -11.52 -2.39
N LEU A 44 9.52 -10.56 -1.54
CA LEU A 44 8.71 -9.36 -1.31
C LEU A 44 8.55 -8.56 -2.59
N VAL A 45 9.61 -8.36 -3.37
CA VAL A 45 9.55 -7.71 -4.69
C VAL A 45 8.54 -8.41 -5.58
N GLU A 46 8.56 -9.73 -5.68
CA GLU A 46 7.63 -10.49 -6.52
C GLU A 46 6.17 -10.34 -6.08
N VAL A 47 5.90 -10.36 -4.77
CA VAL A 47 4.55 -10.13 -4.23
C VAL A 47 4.07 -8.71 -4.53
N LEU A 48 4.92 -7.70 -4.35
CA LEU A 48 4.58 -6.31 -4.64
C LEU A 48 4.39 -6.08 -6.14
N ASP A 49 5.23 -6.68 -6.97
CA ASP A 49 5.11 -6.62 -8.43
C ASP A 49 3.83 -7.30 -8.92
N THR A 50 3.44 -8.43 -8.33
CA THR A 50 2.17 -9.09 -8.63
C THR A 50 0.98 -8.19 -8.30
N TRP A 51 1.04 -7.48 -7.18
CA TRP A 51 0.01 -6.50 -6.83
C TRP A 51 -0.01 -5.33 -7.83
N LEU A 52 1.15 -4.81 -8.22
CA LEU A 52 1.25 -3.74 -9.22
C LEU A 52 0.69 -4.15 -10.59
N ASP A 53 0.91 -5.39 -11.03
CA ASP A 53 0.36 -5.90 -12.31
C ASP A 53 -1.17 -5.83 -12.34
N GLN A 54 -1.82 -5.92 -11.19
CA GLN A 54 -3.28 -5.87 -11.05
C GLN A 54 -3.81 -4.43 -10.88
N ASN A 55 -2.95 -3.49 -10.46
CA ASN A 55 -3.37 -2.17 -10.01
C ASN A 55 -2.86 -1.01 -10.88
N THR A 56 -2.01 -1.28 -11.89
CA THR A 56 -1.50 -0.25 -12.80
C THR A 56 -1.28 -0.79 -14.21
N ALA A 57 -1.26 0.13 -15.17
CA ALA A 57 -0.88 -0.16 -16.56
C ALA A 57 0.65 -0.10 -16.79
N PHE A 58 1.42 0.32 -15.78
CA PHE A 58 2.88 0.34 -15.89
C PHE A 58 3.42 -1.09 -15.95
N GLN A 59 4.08 -1.42 -17.06
CA GLN A 59 4.60 -2.77 -17.28
C GLN A 59 5.84 -3.05 -16.43
N ARG A 60 6.01 -4.30 -16.00
CA ARG A 60 7.26 -4.73 -15.35
C ARG A 60 8.43 -4.49 -16.31
N PRO A 61 9.59 -4.01 -15.80
CA PRO A 61 10.81 -4.00 -16.59
C PRO A 61 11.24 -5.45 -16.91
N GLU A 62 11.95 -5.65 -18.03
CA GLU A 62 12.46 -6.98 -18.43
C GLU A 62 13.40 -7.58 -17.39
N THR A 63 14.14 -6.73 -16.70
CA THR A 63 15.03 -7.12 -15.60
C THR A 63 14.59 -6.42 -14.33
N SER A 64 14.34 -7.18 -13.28
CA SER A 64 14.02 -6.59 -11.96
C SER A 64 15.15 -5.71 -11.46
N PRO A 65 14.85 -4.57 -10.83
CA PRO A 65 15.88 -3.70 -10.26
C PRO A 65 16.65 -4.40 -9.14
N THR A 66 17.91 -4.03 -8.99
CA THR A 66 18.72 -4.42 -7.85
C THR A 66 18.26 -3.68 -6.61
N ILE A 67 18.22 -4.36 -5.46
CA ILE A 67 17.82 -3.73 -4.19
C ILE A 67 19.08 -3.59 -3.31
N GLU A 68 19.38 -2.36 -2.89
CA GLU A 68 20.50 -2.06 -1.99
C GLU A 68 20.03 -1.33 -0.74
N PHE A 69 20.63 -1.65 0.40
CA PHE A 69 20.38 -0.98 1.67
C PHE A 69 21.50 0.00 1.98
N ILE A 70 21.13 1.27 2.19
CA ILE A 70 22.10 2.33 2.41
C ILE A 70 21.82 3.09 3.71
N SER A 71 22.83 3.74 4.25
CA SER A 71 22.66 4.66 5.38
C SER A 71 22.08 6.00 4.94
N ALA A 72 21.40 6.71 5.84
CA ALA A 72 20.89 8.05 5.58
C ALA A 72 21.99 9.03 5.16
N SER A 73 23.19 8.90 5.72
CA SER A 73 24.34 9.76 5.36
C SER A 73 24.82 9.51 3.92
N TYR A 74 24.77 8.26 3.45
CA TYR A 74 25.11 7.92 2.07
C TYR A 74 24.04 8.43 1.10
N ALA A 75 22.75 8.30 1.45
CA ALA A 75 21.66 8.81 0.63
C ALA A 75 21.80 10.31 0.32
N VAL A 76 22.17 11.11 1.31
CA VAL A 76 22.42 12.56 1.12
C VAL A 76 23.56 12.81 0.11
N SER A 77 24.60 11.98 0.11
CA SER A 77 25.72 12.12 -0.82
C SER A 77 25.34 11.76 -2.27
N VAL A 78 24.41 10.83 -2.47
CA VAL A 78 23.92 10.40 -3.79
C VAL A 78 22.94 11.41 -4.39
N GLN A 79 22.03 11.95 -3.59
CA GLN A 79 21.02 12.91 -4.04
C GLN A 79 21.58 14.30 -4.37
N GLY A 80 22.76 14.63 -3.86
CA GLY A 80 23.37 15.97 -4.01
C GLY A 80 22.56 17.05 -3.29
N SER A 81 22.92 18.32 -3.53
CA SER A 81 22.29 19.50 -2.89
C SER A 81 20.86 19.81 -3.39
N SER A 82 20.33 19.00 -4.30
CA SER A 82 19.01 19.23 -4.93
C SER A 82 17.85 18.61 -4.15
N ALA A 83 18.13 17.86 -3.08
CA ALA A 83 17.07 17.33 -2.23
C ALA A 83 16.30 18.48 -1.58
N SER A 84 15.06 18.70 -2.00
CA SER A 84 14.17 19.65 -1.31
C SER A 84 14.05 19.17 0.14
N SER A 85 14.41 20.06 1.07
CA SER A 85 14.67 19.78 2.50
C SER A 85 13.45 19.34 3.32
N PHE A 86 12.35 18.95 2.69
CA PHE A 86 11.08 18.70 3.38
C PHE A 86 10.58 17.26 3.32
N VAL A 87 11.14 16.39 2.50
CA VAL A 87 10.75 14.98 2.46
C VAL A 87 11.93 14.14 2.93
N GLN A 88 11.75 13.49 4.07
CA GLN A 88 12.69 12.49 4.53
C GLN A 88 12.56 11.28 3.60
N THR A 89 13.37 11.27 2.54
CA THR A 89 13.42 10.18 1.56
C THR A 89 13.73 8.88 2.28
N ARG A 90 12.92 7.85 2.03
CA ARG A 90 13.09 6.51 2.62
C ARG A 90 13.52 5.48 1.59
N GLY A 91 13.34 5.79 0.31
CA GLY A 91 13.77 5.01 -0.84
C GLY A 91 14.23 5.95 -1.96
N LEU A 92 14.93 5.40 -2.92
CA LEU A 92 15.37 6.08 -4.13
C LEU A 92 15.58 5.07 -5.24
N PHE A 93 14.99 5.31 -6.41
CA PHE A 93 15.28 4.55 -7.61
C PHE A 93 16.27 5.31 -8.51
N ASP A 94 17.35 4.64 -8.87
CA ASP A 94 18.31 5.12 -9.87
C ASP A 94 18.05 4.44 -11.22
N PRO A 95 17.55 5.17 -12.22
CA PRO A 95 17.25 4.60 -13.54
C PRO A 95 18.50 4.24 -14.35
N GLU A 96 19.67 4.85 -14.07
CA GLU A 96 20.90 4.59 -14.82
C GLU A 96 21.48 3.21 -14.46
N SER A 97 21.48 2.87 -13.17
CA SER A 97 21.95 1.56 -12.69
C SER A 97 20.84 0.53 -12.52
N SER A 98 19.58 0.91 -12.71
CA SER A 98 18.39 0.09 -12.37
C SER A 98 18.45 -0.43 -10.93
N THR A 99 18.77 0.45 -9.98
CA THR A 99 18.94 0.12 -8.57
C THR A 99 17.95 0.88 -7.70
N ILE A 100 17.30 0.16 -6.79
CA ILE A 100 16.49 0.74 -5.72
C ILE A 100 17.32 0.76 -4.43
N TYR A 101 17.53 1.93 -3.88
CA TYR A 101 18.16 2.13 -2.60
C TYR A 101 17.13 2.28 -1.49
N LEU A 102 17.18 1.42 -0.48
CA LEU A 102 16.34 1.50 0.71
C LEU A 102 17.13 2.06 1.89
N ILE A 103 16.62 3.10 2.51
CA ILE A 103 17.37 3.84 3.54
C ILE A 103 17.09 3.23 4.92
N LEU A 104 18.17 2.78 5.57
CA LEU A 104 18.10 2.18 6.90
C LEU A 104 17.75 3.23 8.00
N PRO A 105 16.99 2.81 9.07
CA PRO A 105 16.46 1.46 9.31
C PRO A 105 15.26 1.15 8.41
N TRP A 106 15.23 -0.05 7.84
CA TRP A 106 14.15 -0.55 6.99
C TRP A 106 13.81 -1.99 7.38
N ASP A 107 12.52 -2.29 7.49
CA ASP A 107 12.02 -3.62 7.89
C ASP A 107 10.96 -4.11 6.89
N ARG A 108 11.23 -5.23 6.21
CA ARG A 108 10.32 -5.83 5.22
C ARG A 108 8.94 -6.19 5.79
N LYS A 109 8.82 -6.42 7.10
CA LYS A 109 7.57 -6.75 7.79
C LYS A 109 6.80 -5.51 8.25
N ASN A 110 7.38 -4.34 8.11
CA ASN A 110 6.72 -3.07 8.38
C ASN A 110 5.96 -2.60 7.12
N SER A 111 4.66 -2.37 7.23
CA SER A 111 3.82 -1.98 6.08
C SER A 111 4.28 -0.67 5.43
N HIS A 112 4.71 0.31 6.20
CA HIS A 112 5.20 1.56 5.62
C HIS A 112 6.52 1.38 4.89
N ASP A 113 7.44 0.58 5.44
CA ASP A 113 8.72 0.30 4.78
C ASP A 113 8.53 -0.53 3.51
N ALA A 114 7.66 -1.56 3.53
CA ALA A 114 7.29 -2.31 2.34
C ALA A 114 6.61 -1.41 1.28
N SER A 115 5.79 -0.44 1.72
CA SER A 115 5.15 0.51 0.80
C SER A 115 6.13 1.48 0.15
N VAL A 116 7.26 1.78 0.80
CA VAL A 116 8.35 2.54 0.16
C VAL A 116 8.97 1.73 -0.98
N LEU A 117 9.26 0.44 -0.75
CA LEU A 117 9.76 -0.42 -1.83
C LEU A 117 8.77 -0.48 -3.00
N LEU A 118 7.46 -0.60 -2.72
CA LEU A 118 6.43 -0.56 -3.77
C LEU A 118 6.48 0.76 -4.56
N HIS A 119 6.66 1.91 -3.89
CA HIS A 119 6.79 3.22 -4.52
C HIS A 119 7.99 3.23 -5.50
N GLU A 120 9.14 2.75 -5.09
CA GLU A 120 10.34 2.69 -5.94
C GLU A 120 10.18 1.69 -7.10
N LEU A 121 9.46 0.58 -6.90
CA LEU A 121 9.10 -0.35 -7.99
C LEU A 121 8.19 0.32 -9.02
N VAL A 122 7.32 1.25 -8.62
CA VAL A 122 6.55 2.05 -9.57
C VAL A 122 7.48 2.90 -10.42
N HIS A 123 8.47 3.56 -9.84
CA HIS A 123 9.45 4.33 -10.60
C HIS A 123 10.23 3.46 -11.59
N ALA A 124 10.63 2.25 -11.18
CA ALA A 124 11.28 1.30 -12.09
C ALA A 124 10.40 0.94 -13.31
N ARG A 125 9.09 0.82 -13.11
CA ARG A 125 8.13 0.58 -14.20
C ARG A 125 7.86 1.82 -15.05
N GLN A 126 8.04 3.01 -14.49
CA GLN A 126 7.82 4.29 -15.17
C GLN A 126 8.96 4.66 -16.13
N VAL A 127 10.12 4.01 -16.08
CA VAL A 127 11.27 4.28 -16.98
C VAL A 127 10.88 4.21 -18.47
N ALA A 128 9.98 3.30 -18.84
CA ALA A 128 9.49 3.16 -20.21
C ALA A 128 8.52 4.27 -20.64
N TRP A 129 8.11 5.15 -19.74
CA TRP A 129 7.15 6.21 -19.99
C TRP A 129 7.84 7.57 -20.13
N HIS A 130 7.29 8.41 -21.02
CA HIS A 130 7.80 9.76 -21.18
C HIS A 130 7.15 10.73 -20.19
N TYR A 131 7.97 11.40 -19.38
CA TYR A 131 7.53 12.42 -18.44
C TYR A 131 8.19 13.76 -18.75
N TYR A 132 7.45 14.85 -18.60
CA TYR A 132 7.95 16.20 -18.87
C TYR A 132 8.93 16.72 -17.80
N CYS A 133 8.85 16.16 -16.60
CA CYS A 133 9.80 16.44 -15.51
C CYS A 133 9.80 15.28 -14.51
N PRO A 134 10.85 15.15 -13.68
CA PRO A 134 10.94 14.08 -12.67
C PRO A 134 9.75 14.07 -11.70
N GLY A 135 9.27 15.23 -11.26
CA GLY A 135 8.13 15.32 -10.34
C GLY A 135 6.82 14.76 -10.90
N ALA A 136 6.65 14.71 -12.23
CA ALA A 136 5.43 14.17 -12.84
C ALA A 136 5.21 12.67 -12.59
N GLN A 137 6.25 11.95 -12.18
CA GLN A 137 6.17 10.52 -11.85
C GLN A 137 5.61 10.29 -10.46
N GLU A 138 5.81 11.23 -9.54
CA GLU A 138 5.56 11.08 -8.11
C GLU A 138 4.09 10.86 -7.77
N GLU A 139 3.17 11.58 -8.42
CA GLU A 139 1.75 11.47 -8.08
C GLU A 139 1.23 10.05 -8.27
N ALA A 140 1.59 9.38 -9.36
CA ALA A 140 1.17 8.02 -9.63
C ALA A 140 1.79 7.05 -8.62
N ALA A 141 3.07 7.21 -8.30
CA ALA A 141 3.77 6.36 -7.34
C ALA A 141 3.17 6.49 -5.94
N TYR A 142 2.93 7.70 -5.44
CA TYR A 142 2.28 7.92 -4.15
C TYR A 142 0.83 7.43 -4.11
N ARG A 143 0.06 7.56 -5.19
CA ARG A 143 -1.31 7.03 -5.25
C ARG A 143 -1.33 5.50 -5.15
N LEU A 144 -0.45 4.80 -5.84
CA LEU A 144 -0.33 3.35 -5.75
C LEU A 144 0.14 2.93 -4.36
N GLN A 145 1.11 3.63 -3.78
CA GLN A 145 1.56 3.40 -2.41
C GLN A 145 0.41 3.55 -1.39
N ASP A 146 -0.38 4.63 -1.49
CA ASP A 146 -1.51 4.87 -0.59
C ASP A 146 -2.62 3.82 -0.79
N ASN A 147 -2.92 3.41 -2.03
CA ASN A 147 -3.88 2.36 -2.32
C ASN A 147 -3.47 1.03 -1.67
N TRP A 148 -2.21 0.63 -1.82
CA TRP A 148 -1.67 -0.57 -1.19
C TRP A 148 -1.77 -0.53 0.34
N LEU A 149 -1.49 0.62 0.95
CA LEU A 149 -1.63 0.83 2.38
C LEU A 149 -3.09 0.81 2.84
N ARG A 150 -4.01 1.39 2.06
CA ARG A 150 -5.46 1.41 2.39
C ARG A 150 -6.07 0.04 2.45
N GLU A 151 -5.68 -0.89 1.61
CA GLU A 151 -6.11 -2.29 1.70
C GLU A 151 -5.74 -2.94 3.04
N ARG A 152 -4.82 -2.33 3.78
CA ARG A 152 -4.31 -2.75 5.09
C ARG A 152 -4.77 -1.84 6.23
N GLY A 153 -5.75 -0.98 5.97
CA GLY A 153 -6.28 -0.03 6.96
C GLY A 153 -5.31 1.10 7.32
N LEU A 154 -4.29 1.35 6.49
CA LEU A 154 -3.27 2.37 6.67
C LEU A 154 -3.34 3.42 5.56
N HIS A 155 -2.58 4.51 5.71
CA HIS A 155 -2.45 5.58 4.73
C HIS A 155 -1.00 5.98 4.55
N ALA A 156 -0.65 6.41 3.35
CA ALA A 156 0.63 7.04 3.10
C ALA A 156 0.73 8.36 3.89
N LYS A 157 1.85 8.55 4.59
CA LYS A 157 2.12 9.77 5.37
C LYS A 157 2.72 10.84 4.46
N VAL A 158 1.98 11.30 3.47
CA VAL A 158 2.45 12.23 2.44
C VAL A 158 1.69 13.55 2.50
N ASN A 159 2.38 14.62 2.17
CA ASN A 159 1.74 15.90 1.91
C ASN A 159 1.22 15.92 0.47
N TRP A 160 -0.06 15.57 0.29
CA TRP A 160 -0.70 15.50 -1.02
C TRP A 160 -0.67 16.82 -1.80
N ILE A 161 -0.69 17.97 -1.10
CA ILE A 161 -0.60 19.27 -1.74
C ILE A 161 0.78 19.45 -2.38
N ALA A 162 1.84 19.06 -1.66
CA ALA A 162 3.20 19.11 -2.18
C ALA A 162 3.36 18.17 -3.39
N VAL A 163 2.87 16.94 -3.29
CA VAL A 163 2.92 15.95 -4.38
C VAL A 163 2.26 16.48 -5.64
N VAL A 164 1.03 17.02 -5.54
CA VAL A 164 0.30 17.58 -6.69
C VAL A 164 1.00 18.80 -7.28
N LEU A 165 1.56 19.68 -6.44
CA LEU A 165 2.29 20.87 -6.92
C LEU A 165 3.61 20.49 -7.61
N GLU A 166 4.33 19.48 -7.11
CA GLU A 166 5.57 19.01 -7.71
C GLU A 166 5.32 18.24 -9.01
N SER A 167 4.28 17.41 -9.05
CA SER A 167 3.90 16.65 -10.24
C SER A 167 3.40 17.54 -11.39
N GLY A 168 2.91 18.73 -11.09
CA GLY A 168 2.46 19.71 -12.09
C GLY A 168 3.58 20.33 -12.92
N CYS A 169 4.86 20.01 -12.65
CA CYS A 169 6.04 20.52 -13.38
C CYS A 169 6.07 22.04 -13.54
N ASN A 170 5.46 22.79 -12.62
CA ASN A 170 5.43 24.24 -12.70
C ASN A 170 6.85 24.79 -12.55
N ARG A 171 7.44 25.25 -13.66
CA ARG A 171 8.59 26.15 -13.60
C ARG A 171 8.17 27.42 -12.86
N ARG A 172 8.69 27.59 -11.65
CA ARG A 172 8.54 28.85 -10.89
C ARG A 172 9.27 30.04 -11.53
N ASP A 173 9.90 29.81 -12.67
CA ASP A 173 10.78 30.79 -13.35
C ASP A 173 10.11 31.46 -14.56
N PHE A 174 8.80 31.34 -14.74
CA PHE A 174 8.10 32.15 -15.71
C PHE A 174 7.75 33.49 -15.07
N HIS A 175 8.66 34.44 -15.20
CA HIS A 175 8.31 35.87 -15.12
C HIS A 175 7.66 36.24 -16.45
N PRO A 176 6.36 36.60 -16.48
CA PRO A 176 5.82 37.32 -17.62
C PRO A 176 6.36 38.74 -17.51
N ASP A 177 7.34 39.09 -18.32
CA ASP A 177 7.69 40.47 -18.58
C ASP A 177 6.61 41.11 -19.42
#